data_8608187d27286e516b3ccf7b450d2a66
#
_entry.id   8608187d27286e516b3ccf7b450d2a66
#
_cell.length_a   1.000
_cell.length_b   1.000
_cell.length_c   1.000
_cell.angle_alpha   90.00
_cell.angle_beta   90.00
_cell.angle_gamma   90.00
#
_symmetry.space_group_name_H-M   'P 1'
#
loop_
_entity.id
_entity.type
_entity.pdbx_description
1 polymer ?
#
loop_
_entity_poly.entity_id
_entity_poly.type
_entity_poly.pdbx_seq_one_letter_code
_entity_poly.pdbx_strand_id
1 'polypeptide(L)'
;MKKTEQEEFWEGDFGNEYTARNAGDWDSFYRQQWGITRTELNREFLVDVDLKSRILEVGCNRANQLKVLKSQGYENLWGLEINKHAISIAREDKEFNIVEGSGFDIPFKDSFFDLVFTSGVLIHIAPENLPRMIDEIHRVSNRFIWGFEYFAEDCTEIQYRGHQNRLWKNNFMKLYLDRFSDLSIVKSRMVKYVANENADMMFLLEKK
;
A
#
# COMPACT_ATOMS: atom_id res chain seq x y z
N MET A 1 -21.64 -2.80 6.69
CA MET A 1 -21.09 -2.09 7.89
C MET A 1 -21.14 -0.59 7.63
N LYS A 2 -21.19 0.30 8.66
CA LYS A 2 -21.11 1.76 8.44
C LYS A 2 -19.68 2.11 8.02
N LYS A 3 -19.53 2.95 6.99
CA LYS A 3 -18.22 3.44 6.54
C LYS A 3 -17.53 4.25 7.65
N THR A 4 -16.21 4.19 7.68
CA THR A 4 -15.38 5.04 8.53
C THR A 4 -15.27 6.45 7.92
N GLU A 5 -14.89 7.44 8.73
CA GLU A 5 -14.63 8.79 8.21
C GLU A 5 -13.50 8.81 7.17
N GLN A 6 -12.50 7.92 7.29
CA GLN A 6 -11.43 7.81 6.33
C GLN A 6 -11.93 7.26 4.98
N GLU A 7 -12.81 6.24 5.00
CA GLU A 7 -13.42 5.72 3.78
C GLU A 7 -14.23 6.80 3.05
N GLU A 8 -15.07 7.55 3.77
CA GLU A 8 -15.86 8.64 3.19
C GLU A 8 -14.96 9.75 2.60
N PHE A 9 -13.87 10.09 3.29
CA PHE A 9 -12.91 11.11 2.85
C PHE A 9 -12.18 10.70 1.56
N TRP A 10 -11.71 9.44 1.48
CA TRP A 10 -10.97 8.95 0.32
C TRP A 10 -11.87 8.59 -0.87
N GLU A 11 -13.11 8.19 -0.63
CA GLU A 11 -14.11 7.95 -1.68
C GLU A 11 -14.61 9.24 -2.32
N GLY A 12 -14.57 10.37 -1.60
CA GLY A 12 -15.11 11.66 -1.99
C GLY A 12 -14.16 12.54 -2.81
N ASP A 13 -14.45 13.85 -2.80
CA ASP A 13 -13.74 14.86 -3.60
C ASP A 13 -12.25 14.94 -3.31
N PHE A 14 -11.84 14.78 -2.04
CA PHE A 14 -10.42 14.78 -1.70
C PHE A 14 -9.65 13.66 -2.39
N GLY A 15 -10.23 12.44 -2.43
CA GLY A 15 -9.66 11.31 -3.15
C GLY A 15 -9.58 11.55 -4.66
N ASN A 16 -10.60 12.21 -5.25
CA ASN A 16 -10.60 12.60 -6.66
C ASN A 16 -9.45 13.56 -6.97
N GLU A 17 -9.29 14.61 -6.15
CA GLU A 17 -8.19 15.55 -6.29
C GLU A 17 -6.82 14.92 -6.09
N TYR A 18 -6.70 14.01 -5.11
CA TYR A 18 -5.48 13.25 -4.88
C TYR A 18 -5.11 12.42 -6.11
N THR A 19 -6.08 11.73 -6.70
CA THR A 19 -5.91 10.94 -7.92
C THR A 19 -5.42 11.79 -9.09
N ALA A 20 -5.97 12.99 -9.28
CA ALA A 20 -5.54 13.91 -10.32
C ALA A 20 -4.09 14.40 -10.13
N ARG A 21 -3.68 14.68 -8.88
CA ARG A 21 -2.31 15.15 -8.56
C ARG A 21 -1.24 14.07 -8.75
N ASN A 22 -1.60 12.80 -8.63
CA ASN A 22 -0.65 11.68 -8.74
C ASN A 22 -0.50 11.13 -10.17
N ALA A 23 -0.77 11.97 -11.16
CA ALA A 23 -0.43 11.68 -12.56
C ALA A 23 1.07 11.90 -12.79
N GLY A 24 1.74 10.98 -13.49
CA GLY A 24 3.13 11.15 -13.90
C GLY A 24 3.98 9.89 -13.81
N ASP A 25 5.26 10.07 -14.11
CA ASP A 25 6.25 8.99 -14.01
C ASP A 25 6.62 8.74 -12.54
N TRP A 26 6.34 7.51 -12.09
CA TRP A 26 6.47 7.13 -10.70
C TRP A 26 7.93 6.93 -10.27
N ASP A 27 8.78 6.42 -11.16
CA ASP A 27 10.22 6.25 -10.88
C ASP A 27 10.93 7.61 -10.76
N SER A 28 10.60 8.58 -11.60
CA SER A 28 11.12 9.95 -11.48
C SER A 28 10.68 10.61 -10.18
N PHE A 29 9.40 10.45 -9.79
CA PHE A 29 8.89 10.94 -8.52
C PHE A 29 9.64 10.32 -7.33
N TYR A 30 9.83 8.99 -7.32
CA TYR A 30 10.58 8.30 -6.27
C TYR A 30 12.02 8.75 -6.18
N ARG A 31 12.72 8.90 -7.32
CA ARG A 31 14.10 9.38 -7.34
C ARG A 31 14.23 10.78 -6.76
N GLN A 32 13.29 11.66 -7.03
CA GLN A 32 13.28 13.02 -6.48
C GLN A 32 13.05 13.01 -4.97
N GLN A 33 12.11 12.19 -4.47
CA GLN A 33 11.75 12.16 -3.06
C GLN A 33 12.73 11.40 -2.18
N TRP A 34 13.23 10.24 -2.64
CA TRP A 34 14.02 9.30 -1.84
C TRP A 34 15.40 8.98 -2.43
N GLY A 35 15.80 9.58 -3.56
CA GLY A 35 17.09 9.31 -4.21
C GLY A 35 17.19 7.91 -4.85
N ILE A 36 16.14 7.11 -4.82
CA ILE A 36 16.07 5.76 -5.37
C ILE A 36 14.74 5.58 -6.10
N THR A 37 14.68 4.81 -7.19
CA THR A 37 13.44 4.55 -7.91
C THR A 37 12.60 3.47 -7.24
N ARG A 38 11.30 3.45 -7.55
CA ARG A 38 10.44 2.35 -7.12
C ARG A 38 10.85 1.03 -7.77
N THR A 39 11.26 1.07 -9.02
CA THR A 39 11.81 -0.09 -9.73
C THR A 39 13.01 -0.70 -9.01
N GLU A 40 13.96 0.11 -8.55
CA GLU A 40 15.14 -0.37 -7.78
C GLU A 40 14.71 -0.98 -6.45
N LEU A 41 13.81 -0.35 -5.70
CA LEU A 41 13.28 -0.87 -4.44
C LEU A 41 12.55 -2.20 -4.65
N ASN A 42 11.68 -2.30 -5.66
CA ASN A 42 10.97 -3.54 -5.96
C ASN A 42 11.95 -4.69 -6.27
N ARG A 43 12.97 -4.47 -7.11
CA ARG A 43 13.99 -5.47 -7.40
C ARG A 43 14.74 -5.94 -6.17
N GLU A 44 15.00 -5.02 -5.23
CA GLU A 44 15.67 -5.36 -3.99
C GLU A 44 14.80 -6.25 -3.08
N PHE A 45 13.51 -5.98 -3.01
CA PHE A 45 12.61 -6.64 -2.04
C PHE A 45 11.92 -7.89 -2.58
N LEU A 46 11.65 -7.95 -3.88
CA LEU A 46 10.81 -8.99 -4.47
C LEU A 46 11.62 -10.06 -5.23
N VAL A 47 12.92 -10.21 -4.93
CA VAL A 47 13.82 -11.15 -5.62
C VAL A 47 13.33 -12.60 -5.55
N ASP A 48 12.70 -12.99 -4.44
CA ASP A 48 12.18 -14.35 -4.20
C ASP A 48 10.67 -14.50 -4.49
N VAL A 49 10.05 -13.46 -5.09
CA VAL A 49 8.64 -13.48 -5.48
C VAL A 49 8.53 -13.88 -6.94
N ASP A 50 7.86 -15.00 -7.21
CA ASP A 50 7.67 -15.52 -8.57
C ASP A 50 6.88 -14.52 -9.43
N LEU A 51 7.30 -14.33 -10.69
CA LEU A 51 6.64 -13.40 -11.63
C LEU A 51 5.18 -13.78 -11.92
N LYS A 52 4.78 -15.02 -11.68
CA LYS A 52 3.41 -15.52 -11.82
C LYS A 52 2.59 -15.45 -10.54
N SER A 53 3.18 -14.95 -9.44
CA SER A 53 2.46 -14.74 -8.18
C SER A 53 1.24 -13.86 -8.38
N ARG A 54 0.15 -14.21 -7.69
CA ARG A 54 -1.04 -13.34 -7.59
C ARG A 54 -0.73 -12.25 -6.58
N ILE A 55 -0.66 -11.02 -7.06
CA ILE A 55 -0.27 -9.85 -6.26
C ILE A 55 -1.46 -8.91 -6.13
N LEU A 56 -1.80 -8.51 -4.90
CA LEU A 56 -2.82 -7.51 -4.59
C LEU A 56 -2.19 -6.24 -4.03
N GLU A 57 -2.48 -5.10 -4.66
CA GLU A 57 -2.31 -3.78 -4.06
C GLU A 57 -3.62 -3.34 -3.39
N VAL A 58 -3.60 -3.08 -2.08
CA VAL A 58 -4.73 -2.51 -1.35
C VAL A 58 -4.58 -1.00 -1.32
N GLY A 59 -5.60 -0.27 -1.83
CA GLY A 59 -5.54 1.19 -2.05
C GLY A 59 -4.71 1.55 -3.28
N CYS A 60 -4.96 0.89 -4.41
CA CYS A 60 -4.12 1.00 -5.60
C CYS A 60 -4.23 2.33 -6.35
N ASN A 61 -5.18 3.19 -6.02
CA ASN A 61 -5.46 4.45 -6.71
C ASN A 61 -5.47 4.26 -8.25
N ARG A 62 -4.59 4.93 -9.00
CA ARG A 62 -4.43 4.84 -10.46
C ARG A 62 -3.61 3.62 -10.93
N ALA A 63 -3.34 2.66 -10.05
CA ALA A 63 -2.51 1.48 -10.32
C ALA A 63 -1.04 1.81 -10.69
N ASN A 64 -0.49 2.93 -10.21
CA ASN A 64 0.87 3.33 -10.55
C ASN A 64 1.92 2.30 -10.08
N GLN A 65 1.75 1.70 -8.90
CA GLN A 65 2.66 0.66 -8.41
C GLN A 65 2.51 -0.63 -9.21
N LEU A 66 1.27 -0.98 -9.60
CA LEU A 66 1.02 -2.14 -10.45
C LEU A 66 1.68 -1.97 -11.83
N LYS A 67 1.70 -0.75 -12.40
CA LYS A 67 2.41 -0.45 -13.64
C LYS A 67 3.92 -0.69 -13.51
N VAL A 68 4.51 -0.29 -12.38
CA VAL A 68 5.93 -0.58 -12.12
C VAL A 68 6.16 -2.10 -12.03
N LEU A 69 5.33 -2.85 -11.30
CA LEU A 69 5.44 -4.31 -11.21
C LEU A 69 5.26 -4.97 -12.59
N LYS A 70 4.30 -4.50 -13.40
CA LYS A 70 4.08 -5.00 -14.75
C LYS A 70 5.31 -4.81 -15.63
N SER A 71 5.95 -3.63 -15.56
CA SER A 71 7.18 -3.35 -16.31
C SER A 71 8.36 -4.25 -15.91
N GLN A 72 8.28 -4.85 -14.71
CA GLN A 72 9.26 -5.80 -14.19
C GLN A 72 8.92 -7.27 -14.50
N GLY A 73 7.82 -7.53 -15.21
CA GLY A 73 7.43 -8.85 -15.69
C GLY A 73 6.42 -9.60 -14.82
N TYR A 74 5.87 -8.99 -13.77
CA TYR A 74 4.79 -9.62 -13.01
C TYR A 74 3.50 -9.67 -13.83
N GLU A 75 2.81 -10.82 -13.82
CA GLU A 75 1.71 -11.11 -14.76
C GLU A 75 0.32 -11.00 -14.11
N ASN A 76 0.18 -11.40 -12.84
CA ASN A 76 -1.11 -11.55 -12.17
C ASN A 76 -1.33 -10.42 -11.14
N LEU A 77 -1.66 -9.23 -11.63
CA LEU A 77 -1.75 -8.01 -10.84
C LEU A 77 -3.20 -7.61 -10.57
N TRP A 78 -3.49 -7.37 -9.30
CA TRP A 78 -4.79 -6.99 -8.78
C TRP A 78 -4.67 -5.69 -7.98
N GLY A 79 -5.69 -4.84 -8.09
CA GLY A 79 -5.83 -3.63 -7.29
C GLY A 79 -7.19 -3.57 -6.61
N LEU A 80 -7.20 -3.26 -5.32
CA LEU A 80 -8.40 -2.91 -4.57
C LEU A 80 -8.41 -1.41 -4.34
N GLU A 81 -9.52 -0.73 -4.67
CA GLU A 81 -9.65 0.71 -4.51
C GLU A 81 -11.09 1.08 -4.14
N ILE A 82 -11.25 2.11 -3.31
CA ILE A 82 -12.57 2.59 -2.87
C ILE A 82 -13.05 3.79 -3.70
N ASN A 83 -12.14 4.58 -4.24
CA ASN A 83 -12.46 5.79 -5.01
C ASN A 83 -12.82 5.46 -6.46
N LYS A 84 -14.08 5.73 -6.84
CA LYS A 84 -14.61 5.40 -8.17
C LYS A 84 -13.92 6.13 -9.33
N HIS A 85 -13.46 7.36 -9.10
CA HIS A 85 -12.72 8.12 -10.10
C HIS A 85 -11.34 7.48 -10.35
N ALA A 86 -10.63 7.10 -9.29
CA ALA A 86 -9.37 6.38 -9.40
C ALA A 86 -9.53 5.03 -10.11
N ILE A 87 -10.57 4.27 -9.75
CA ILE A 87 -10.93 3.00 -10.41
C ILE A 87 -11.15 3.19 -11.91
N SER A 88 -11.88 4.24 -12.32
CA SER A 88 -12.15 4.49 -13.75
C SER A 88 -10.85 4.67 -14.54
N ILE A 89 -9.87 5.39 -13.96
CA ILE A 89 -8.57 5.61 -14.58
C ILE A 89 -7.72 4.33 -14.57
N ALA A 90 -7.70 3.61 -13.43
CA ALA A 90 -6.92 2.37 -13.33
C ALA A 90 -7.40 1.29 -14.31
N ARG A 91 -8.70 1.25 -14.63
CA ARG A 91 -9.32 0.31 -15.58
C ARG A 91 -9.12 0.66 -17.05
N GLU A 92 -8.60 1.85 -17.38
CA GLU A 92 -8.17 2.16 -18.76
C GLU A 92 -7.06 1.21 -19.22
N ASP A 93 -6.21 0.80 -18.28
CA ASP A 93 -5.22 -0.24 -18.49
C ASP A 93 -5.85 -1.62 -18.24
N LYS A 94 -6.11 -2.35 -19.33
CA LYS A 94 -6.77 -3.66 -19.29
C LYS A 94 -5.87 -4.79 -18.77
N GLU A 95 -4.65 -4.50 -18.43
CA GLU A 95 -3.69 -5.50 -17.91
C GLU A 95 -3.86 -5.77 -16.40
N PHE A 96 -4.68 -4.96 -15.70
CA PHE A 96 -4.90 -5.10 -14.26
C PHE A 96 -6.33 -5.53 -13.92
N ASN A 97 -6.45 -6.33 -12.87
CA ASN A 97 -7.74 -6.72 -12.31
C ASN A 97 -8.12 -5.73 -11.19
N ILE A 98 -8.82 -4.65 -11.52
CA ILE A 98 -9.20 -3.61 -10.56
C ILE A 98 -10.57 -3.89 -9.97
N VAL A 99 -10.63 -4.06 -8.66
CA VAL A 99 -11.84 -4.34 -7.87
C VAL A 99 -12.20 -3.14 -7.01
N GLU A 100 -13.47 -2.73 -7.05
CA GLU A 100 -14.02 -1.73 -6.13
C GLU A 100 -14.25 -2.39 -4.78
N GLY A 101 -13.69 -1.81 -3.71
CA GLY A 101 -13.87 -2.36 -2.36
C GLY A 101 -13.09 -1.61 -1.30
N SER A 102 -13.38 -1.96 -0.05
CA SER A 102 -12.72 -1.44 1.14
C SER A 102 -11.62 -2.39 1.61
N GLY A 103 -10.49 -1.84 2.07
CA GLY A 103 -9.46 -2.63 2.73
C GLY A 103 -9.89 -3.19 4.10
N PHE A 104 -11.04 -2.76 4.62
CA PHE A 104 -11.65 -3.32 5.84
C PHE A 104 -12.55 -4.53 5.60
N ASP A 105 -12.83 -4.88 4.33
CA ASP A 105 -13.66 -6.03 3.93
C ASP A 105 -13.24 -6.42 2.51
N ILE A 106 -12.09 -7.08 2.40
CA ILE A 106 -11.48 -7.40 1.11
C ILE A 106 -12.25 -8.57 0.47
N PRO A 107 -12.87 -8.39 -0.72
CA PRO A 107 -13.83 -9.34 -1.29
C PRO A 107 -13.17 -10.57 -1.93
N PHE A 108 -12.22 -11.16 -1.23
CA PHE A 108 -11.52 -12.37 -1.65
C PHE A 108 -11.47 -13.38 -0.51
N LYS A 109 -11.38 -14.66 -0.85
CA LYS A 109 -11.22 -15.73 0.13
C LYS A 109 -9.85 -15.66 0.82
N ASP A 110 -9.76 -16.30 1.96
CA ASP A 110 -8.51 -16.45 2.70
C ASP A 110 -7.40 -17.04 1.83
N SER A 111 -6.17 -16.55 2.02
CA SER A 111 -4.97 -17.03 1.34
C SER A 111 -5.08 -17.06 -0.19
N PHE A 112 -5.77 -16.08 -0.77
CA PHE A 112 -5.97 -16.02 -2.23
C PHE A 112 -4.76 -15.46 -2.96
N PHE A 113 -4.05 -14.49 -2.38
CA PHE A 113 -2.92 -13.82 -3.01
C PHE A 113 -1.60 -14.30 -2.46
N ASP A 114 -0.62 -14.52 -3.31
CA ASP A 114 0.72 -14.93 -2.90
C ASP A 114 1.50 -13.76 -2.26
N LEU A 115 1.18 -12.52 -2.65
CA LEU A 115 1.67 -11.29 -2.05
C LEU A 115 0.54 -10.25 -1.97
N VAL A 116 0.38 -9.63 -0.80
CA VAL A 116 -0.52 -8.48 -0.59
C VAL A 116 0.30 -7.30 -0.12
N PHE A 117 0.07 -6.11 -0.70
CA PHE A 117 0.84 -4.93 -0.29
C PHE A 117 0.04 -3.64 -0.19
N THR A 118 0.60 -2.70 0.57
CA THR A 118 0.18 -1.31 0.67
C THR A 118 1.36 -0.38 0.40
N SER A 119 1.08 0.80 -0.15
CA SER A 119 2.09 1.82 -0.40
C SER A 119 1.53 3.21 -0.12
N GLY A 120 1.81 3.75 1.07
CA GLY A 120 1.26 5.01 1.54
C GLY A 120 -0.25 4.94 1.80
N VAL A 121 -0.75 3.82 2.32
CA VAL A 121 -2.18 3.59 2.60
C VAL A 121 -2.45 3.49 4.09
N LEU A 122 -1.68 2.68 4.82
CA LEU A 122 -1.89 2.48 6.26
C LEU A 122 -1.71 3.79 7.04
N ILE A 123 -0.90 4.70 6.53
CA ILE A 123 -0.72 6.06 7.07
C ILE A 123 -2.01 6.89 7.09
N HIS A 124 -3.02 6.50 6.33
CA HIS A 124 -4.30 7.19 6.23
C HIS A 124 -5.44 6.49 6.99
N ILE A 125 -5.11 5.43 7.72
CA ILE A 125 -6.06 4.67 8.54
C ILE A 125 -5.91 5.11 9.99
N ALA A 126 -7.01 5.51 10.62
CA ALA A 126 -7.01 5.89 12.03
C ALA A 126 -6.51 4.72 12.90
N PRO A 127 -5.69 5.00 13.94
CA PRO A 127 -5.03 3.96 14.75
C PRO A 127 -5.99 2.89 15.30
N GLU A 128 -7.20 3.28 15.68
CA GLU A 128 -8.23 2.37 16.18
C GLU A 128 -8.78 1.41 15.12
N ASN A 129 -8.65 1.76 13.83
CA ASN A 129 -9.11 0.96 12.70
C ASN A 129 -7.99 0.11 12.05
N LEU A 130 -6.71 0.40 12.35
CA LEU A 130 -5.57 -0.35 11.82
C LEU A 130 -5.65 -1.86 12.08
N PRO A 131 -6.04 -2.34 13.29
CA PRO A 131 -6.14 -3.78 13.53
C PRO A 131 -7.03 -4.49 12.53
N ARG A 132 -8.18 -3.92 12.19
CA ARG A 132 -9.11 -4.51 11.22
C ARG A 132 -8.54 -4.52 9.81
N MET A 133 -7.84 -3.45 9.40
CA MET A 133 -7.22 -3.36 8.08
C MET A 133 -6.11 -4.40 7.90
N ILE A 134 -5.24 -4.53 8.88
CA ILE A 134 -4.14 -5.50 8.82
C ILE A 134 -4.62 -6.96 8.97
N ASP A 135 -5.76 -7.20 9.67
CA ASP A 135 -6.40 -8.52 9.72
C ASP A 135 -6.83 -8.98 8.32
N GLU A 136 -7.49 -8.09 7.56
CA GLU A 136 -7.93 -8.41 6.22
C GLU A 136 -6.76 -8.63 5.25
N ILE A 137 -5.72 -7.78 5.31
CA ILE A 137 -4.49 -7.96 4.54
C ILE A 137 -3.83 -9.31 4.87
N HIS A 138 -3.71 -9.65 6.15
CA HIS A 138 -3.17 -10.94 6.58
C HIS A 138 -4.06 -12.10 6.13
N ARG A 139 -5.39 -11.99 6.28
CA ARG A 139 -6.35 -13.04 5.91
C ARG A 139 -6.24 -13.43 4.44
N VAL A 140 -6.19 -12.45 3.53
CA VAL A 140 -6.17 -12.73 2.09
C VAL A 140 -4.79 -13.05 1.54
N SER A 141 -3.72 -12.80 2.33
CA SER A 141 -2.34 -13.18 2.00
C SER A 141 -2.08 -14.65 2.25
N ASN A 142 -1.52 -15.34 1.27
CA ASN A 142 -1.07 -16.73 1.38
C ASN A 142 0.37 -16.84 1.91
N ARG A 143 1.26 -15.91 1.48
CA ARG A 143 2.68 -16.03 1.81
C ARG A 143 3.31 -14.70 2.21
N PHE A 144 3.23 -13.67 1.39
CA PHE A 144 3.96 -12.43 1.62
C PHE A 144 3.05 -11.24 1.91
N ILE A 145 3.46 -10.41 2.89
CA ILE A 145 2.91 -9.08 3.13
C ILE A 145 4.03 -8.07 2.93
N TRP A 146 3.81 -7.06 2.08
CA TRP A 146 4.79 -6.05 1.75
C TRP A 146 4.23 -4.66 2.00
N GLY A 147 5.01 -3.78 2.58
CA GLY A 147 4.60 -2.41 2.89
C GLY A 147 5.66 -1.38 2.54
N PHE A 148 5.21 -0.18 2.14
CA PHE A 148 6.03 1.03 2.03
C PHE A 148 5.25 2.19 2.63
N GLU A 149 5.55 2.54 3.89
CA GLU A 149 4.72 3.42 4.69
C GLU A 149 5.56 4.44 5.48
N TYR A 150 5.01 5.62 5.75
CA TYR A 150 5.67 6.71 6.45
C TYR A 150 5.96 6.32 7.91
N PHE A 151 7.25 6.32 8.25
CA PHE A 151 7.75 5.75 9.49
C PHE A 151 7.83 6.74 10.64
N ALA A 152 7.45 6.28 11.83
CA ALA A 152 7.88 6.76 13.13
C ALA A 152 7.93 5.58 14.09
N GLU A 153 8.73 5.65 15.15
CA GLU A 153 8.78 4.60 16.16
C GLU A 153 7.46 4.48 16.93
N ASP A 154 6.89 5.65 17.28
CA ASP A 154 5.60 5.75 17.93
C ASP A 154 4.55 6.37 17.00
N CYS A 155 3.27 5.99 17.18
CA CYS A 155 2.17 6.54 16.43
C CYS A 155 2.09 8.06 16.60
N THR A 156 2.27 8.78 15.49
CA THR A 156 2.33 10.24 15.48
C THR A 156 1.40 10.80 14.42
N GLU A 157 0.40 11.58 14.84
CA GLU A 157 -0.49 12.28 13.90
C GLU A 157 0.24 13.44 13.23
N ILE A 158 0.02 13.58 11.92
CA ILE A 158 0.54 14.67 11.09
C ILE A 158 -0.63 15.40 10.44
N GLN A 159 -0.64 16.72 10.53
CA GLN A 159 -1.62 17.52 9.77
C GLN A 159 -1.41 17.30 8.26
N TYR A 160 -2.46 16.84 7.59
CA TYR A 160 -2.39 16.50 6.18
C TYR A 160 -3.22 17.48 5.33
N ARG A 161 -2.54 18.36 4.59
CA ARG A 161 -3.17 19.35 3.69
C ARG A 161 -4.30 20.16 4.32
N GLY A 162 -4.10 20.59 5.57
CA GLY A 162 -5.10 21.35 6.34
C GLY A 162 -6.11 20.50 7.11
N HIS A 163 -6.10 19.19 6.96
CA HIS A 163 -6.96 18.25 7.68
C HIS A 163 -6.25 17.62 8.87
N GLN A 164 -6.97 17.42 9.98
CA GLN A 164 -6.57 16.60 11.12
C GLN A 164 -7.19 15.20 10.99
N ASN A 165 -6.65 14.24 11.72
CA ASN A 165 -7.12 12.83 11.70
C ASN A 165 -7.13 12.21 10.29
N ARG A 166 -6.10 12.47 9.48
CA ARG A 166 -5.99 11.95 8.10
C ARG A 166 -4.63 11.38 7.73
N LEU A 167 -3.62 11.58 8.58
CA LEU A 167 -2.29 11.01 8.35
C LEU A 167 -1.59 10.74 9.67
N TRP A 168 -1.06 9.51 9.78
CA TRP A 168 -0.24 9.07 10.91
C TRP A 168 1.04 8.41 10.42
N LYS A 169 2.15 8.73 11.08
CA LYS A 169 3.36 7.92 11.01
C LYS A 169 3.28 6.83 12.05
N ASN A 170 3.83 5.66 11.75
CA ASN A 170 3.88 4.56 12.71
C ASN A 170 4.96 3.53 12.31
N ASN A 171 5.27 2.62 13.20
CA ASN A 171 6.02 1.41 12.88
C ASN A 171 5.06 0.30 12.43
N PHE A 172 4.56 0.41 11.19
CA PHE A 172 3.56 -0.52 10.65
C PHE A 172 4.07 -1.95 10.59
N MET A 173 5.34 -2.18 10.30
CA MET A 173 5.94 -3.51 10.34
C MET A 173 5.80 -4.13 11.75
N LYS A 174 6.09 -3.36 12.79
CA LYS A 174 5.94 -3.81 14.18
C LYS A 174 4.49 -4.15 14.50
N LEU A 175 3.50 -3.38 14.02
CA LEU A 175 2.09 -3.69 14.24
C LEU A 175 1.69 -5.07 13.68
N TYR A 176 2.19 -5.46 12.51
CA TYR A 176 1.99 -6.81 11.98
C TYR A 176 2.63 -7.88 12.86
N LEU A 177 3.89 -7.68 13.26
CA LEU A 177 4.64 -8.67 14.04
C LEU A 177 4.09 -8.86 15.45
N ASP A 178 3.60 -7.79 16.08
CA ASP A 178 2.97 -7.86 17.40
C ASP A 178 1.61 -8.59 17.35
N ARG A 179 0.94 -8.53 16.19
CA ARG A 179 -0.41 -9.09 16.04
C ARG A 179 -0.40 -10.54 15.55
N PHE A 180 0.55 -10.94 14.72
CA PHE A 180 0.56 -12.23 14.05
C PHE A 180 1.88 -12.98 14.33
N SER A 181 1.78 -14.04 15.11
CA SER A 181 2.94 -14.86 15.49
C SER A 181 3.48 -15.75 14.36
N ASP A 182 2.71 -15.91 13.28
CA ASP A 182 3.08 -16.65 12.07
C ASP A 182 3.87 -15.79 11.06
N LEU A 183 4.08 -14.50 11.33
CA LEU A 183 4.87 -13.63 10.48
C LEU A 183 6.34 -13.57 10.91
N SER A 184 7.23 -13.53 9.91
CA SER A 184 8.66 -13.28 10.10
C SER A 184 9.17 -12.24 9.10
N ILE A 185 10.19 -11.47 9.51
CA ILE A 185 10.81 -10.46 8.63
C ILE A 185 11.68 -11.19 7.60
N VAL A 186 11.38 -10.99 6.32
CA VAL A 186 12.29 -11.36 5.22
C VAL A 186 13.29 -10.22 5.01
N LYS A 187 12.79 -8.99 4.91
CA LYS A 187 13.61 -7.81 4.68
C LYS A 187 12.94 -6.54 5.19
N SER A 188 13.72 -5.59 5.67
CA SER A 188 13.25 -4.23 5.97
C SER A 188 14.32 -3.20 5.65
N ARG A 189 13.91 -2.00 5.28
CA ARG A 189 14.80 -0.89 4.95
C ARG A 189 14.13 0.45 5.25
N MET A 190 14.87 1.31 5.96
CA MET A 190 14.53 2.73 6.07
C MET A 190 14.94 3.47 4.80
N VAL A 191 14.00 4.13 4.17
CA VAL A 191 14.20 4.91 2.93
C VAL A 191 14.02 6.39 3.28
N LYS A 192 15.12 7.10 3.45
CA LYS A 192 15.13 8.50 3.86
C LYS A 192 14.69 9.43 2.74
N TYR A 193 14.00 10.50 3.10
CA TYR A 193 13.70 11.60 2.18
C TYR A 193 14.97 12.38 1.86
N VAL A 194 15.10 12.84 0.61
CA VAL A 194 16.22 13.69 0.18
C VAL A 194 16.13 15.09 0.81
N ALA A 195 14.91 15.60 1.00
CA ALA A 195 14.67 16.99 1.40
C ALA A 195 14.66 17.23 2.92
N ASN A 196 14.57 16.18 3.75
CA ASN A 196 14.43 16.30 5.21
C ASN A 196 14.78 14.99 5.92
N GLU A 197 14.72 14.99 7.26
CA GLU A 197 15.05 13.82 8.10
C GLU A 197 13.96 12.75 8.19
N ASN A 198 12.86 12.92 7.48
CA ASN A 198 11.79 11.91 7.46
C ASN A 198 12.23 10.65 6.70
N ALA A 199 11.54 9.57 6.96
CA ALA A 199 11.75 8.30 6.25
C ALA A 199 10.45 7.53 6.10
N ASP A 200 10.38 6.74 5.03
CA ASP A 200 9.45 5.63 4.93
C ASP A 200 10.17 4.33 5.30
N MET A 201 9.42 3.35 5.78
CA MET A 201 9.91 2.00 5.95
C MET A 201 9.33 1.11 4.86
N MET A 202 10.22 0.46 4.09
CA MET A 202 9.84 -0.65 3.25
C MET A 202 10.12 -1.94 4.01
N PHE A 203 9.14 -2.85 4.02
CA PHE A 203 9.27 -4.15 4.69
C PHE A 203 8.61 -5.26 3.89
N LEU A 204 9.18 -6.44 3.94
CA LEU A 204 8.61 -7.68 3.42
C LEU A 204 8.55 -8.70 4.56
N LEU A 205 7.35 -9.20 4.82
CA LEU A 205 7.07 -10.24 5.81
C LEU A 205 6.63 -11.50 5.10
N GLU A 206 6.95 -12.67 5.70
CA GLU A 206 6.54 -13.99 5.21
C GLU A 206 5.74 -14.71 6.29
N LYS A 207 4.63 -15.31 5.90
CA LYS A 207 3.83 -16.24 6.72
C LYS A 207 4.52 -17.60 6.75
N LYS A 208 4.60 -18.19 7.93
CA LYS A 208 5.16 -19.54 8.19
C LYS A 208 4.10 -20.61 8.06
#